data_245ee343023b6f07a2c418e971adf0e6
#
_entry.id   245ee343023b6f07a2c418e971adf0e6
#
_cell.length_a   1.000
_cell.length_b   1.000
_cell.length_c   1.000
_cell.angle_alpha   90.00
_cell.angle_beta   90.00
_cell.angle_gamma   90.00
#
_symmetry.space_group_name_H-M   'P 1'
#
loop_
_entity.id
_entity.type
_entity.pdbx_description
1 polymer ?
#
loop_
_entity_poly.entity_id
_entity_poly.type
_entity_poly.pdbx_seq_one_letter_code
_entity_poly.pdbx_strand_id
1 'polypeptide(L)'
;MFNVFFQDFGSGNCKPMKNNERKRLAVILNVLLLLWYALSMFGVRIGDAYLVEGAFRDEWIFLLIPTLTFILYLSLGKTGKVIHLTWLSMWFITQFLSHEWYSIFGKGFMGDVEGKIDYFRNCIKLIDLPGRYVPDLYHIVLHLLIVAAFVSTLIAPIQGVSESDV
;
A
#
# COMPACT_ATOMS: atom_id res chain seq x y z
N MET A 1 22.99 34.93 -19.98
CA MET A 1 23.88 34.10 -19.15
C MET A 1 23.07 33.14 -18.23
N PHE A 2 21.86 32.71 -18.64
CA PHE A 2 20.94 31.86 -17.84
C PHE A 2 20.57 30.54 -18.52
N ASN A 3 21.15 30.20 -19.67
CA ASN A 3 20.76 29.02 -20.47
C ASN A 3 21.70 27.81 -20.39
N VAL A 4 22.72 27.84 -19.51
CA VAL A 4 23.71 26.73 -19.41
C VAL A 4 23.43 25.78 -18.24
N PHE A 5 22.52 26.13 -17.32
CA PHE A 5 22.29 25.34 -16.10
C PHE A 5 21.21 24.23 -16.21
N PHE A 6 20.49 24.17 -17.33
CA PHE A 6 19.39 23.18 -17.50
C PHE A 6 19.71 22.02 -18.44
N GLN A 7 20.90 21.95 -19.03
CA GLN A 7 21.27 20.89 -20.00
C GLN A 7 21.92 19.65 -19.38
N ASP A 8 22.34 19.67 -18.12
CA ASP A 8 23.03 18.52 -17.50
C ASP A 8 22.13 17.58 -16.66
N PHE A 9 20.82 17.85 -16.56
CA PHE A 9 19.89 16.96 -15.84
C PHE A 9 19.23 15.88 -16.71
N GLY A 10 19.57 15.76 -17.99
CA GLY A 10 18.84 14.96 -18.99
C GLY A 10 19.55 13.73 -19.57
N SER A 11 20.79 13.41 -19.22
CA SER A 11 21.49 12.25 -19.80
C SER A 11 21.95 11.19 -18.78
N GLY A 12 21.18 11.00 -17.71
CA GLY A 12 21.27 9.77 -16.95
C GLY A 12 20.75 8.63 -17.84
N ASN A 13 21.63 7.78 -18.37
CA ASN A 13 21.32 6.52 -19.05
C ASN A 13 20.55 5.59 -18.07
N CYS A 14 19.29 5.88 -17.78
CA CYS A 14 18.40 5.00 -17.03
C CYS A 14 18.10 3.80 -17.92
N LYS A 15 18.92 2.77 -17.84
CA LYS A 15 18.62 1.49 -18.51
C LYS A 15 17.25 1.01 -18.04
N PRO A 16 16.31 0.73 -18.95
CA PRO A 16 15.00 0.21 -18.55
C PRO A 16 15.18 -1.08 -17.77
N MET A 17 14.48 -1.19 -16.63
CA MET A 17 14.53 -2.35 -15.76
C MET A 17 14.10 -3.61 -16.53
N LYS A 18 14.88 -4.69 -16.45
CA LYS A 18 14.62 -5.96 -17.15
C LYS A 18 13.30 -6.57 -16.67
N ASN A 19 12.65 -7.35 -17.52
CA ASN A 19 11.36 -7.99 -17.22
C ASN A 19 11.42 -8.84 -15.94
N ASN A 20 12.50 -9.59 -15.72
CA ASN A 20 12.69 -10.40 -14.52
C ASN A 20 12.83 -9.54 -13.24
N GLU A 21 13.46 -8.38 -13.34
CA GLU A 21 13.60 -7.44 -12.21
C GLU A 21 12.23 -6.83 -11.83
N ARG A 22 11.38 -6.47 -12.81
CA ARG A 22 10.02 -5.98 -12.59
C ARG A 22 9.15 -7.04 -11.91
N LYS A 23 9.21 -8.30 -12.36
CA LYS A 23 8.50 -9.41 -11.70
C LYS A 23 8.95 -9.58 -10.25
N ARG A 24 10.26 -9.61 -10.02
CA ARG A 24 10.84 -9.74 -8.67
C ARG A 24 10.42 -8.59 -7.76
N LEU A 25 10.47 -7.35 -8.27
CA LEU A 25 10.04 -6.18 -7.51
C LEU A 25 8.56 -6.28 -7.11
N ALA A 26 7.68 -6.66 -8.05
CA ALA A 26 6.26 -6.84 -7.75
C ALA A 26 6.03 -7.89 -6.66
N VAL A 27 6.72 -9.03 -6.73
CA VAL A 27 6.61 -10.08 -5.70
C VAL A 27 7.09 -9.55 -4.34
N ILE A 28 8.25 -8.91 -4.29
CA ILE A 28 8.81 -8.38 -3.03
C ILE A 28 7.86 -7.36 -2.39
N LEU A 29 7.33 -6.40 -3.16
CA LEU A 29 6.45 -5.36 -2.63
C LEU A 29 5.11 -5.93 -2.15
N ASN A 30 4.56 -6.93 -2.83
CA ASN A 30 3.35 -7.61 -2.36
C ASN A 30 3.60 -8.43 -1.09
N VAL A 31 4.73 -9.12 -0.99
CA VAL A 31 5.11 -9.82 0.25
C VAL A 31 5.30 -8.84 1.40
N LEU A 32 5.99 -7.71 1.18
CA LEU A 32 6.16 -6.67 2.20
C LEU A 32 4.81 -6.09 2.63
N LEU A 33 3.88 -5.84 1.70
CA LEU A 33 2.53 -5.39 2.00
C LEU A 33 1.79 -6.37 2.91
N LEU A 34 1.82 -7.68 2.57
CA LEU A 34 1.16 -8.71 3.37
C LEU A 34 1.79 -8.85 4.77
N LEU A 35 3.11 -8.81 4.86
CA LEU A 35 3.82 -8.86 6.15
C LEU A 35 3.50 -7.62 7.01
N TRP A 36 3.47 -6.43 6.40
CA TRP A 36 3.11 -5.20 7.11
C TRP A 36 1.68 -5.26 7.61
N TYR A 37 0.75 -5.67 6.75
CA TYR A 37 -0.65 -5.81 7.15
C TYR A 37 -0.84 -6.87 8.25
N ALA A 38 -0.09 -7.98 8.21
CA ALA A 38 -0.15 -9.01 9.23
C ALA A 38 0.22 -8.52 10.65
N LEU A 39 0.92 -7.38 10.79
CA LEU A 39 1.21 -6.79 12.10
C LEU A 39 -0.07 -6.38 12.84
N SER A 40 -1.14 -5.98 12.13
CA SER A 40 -2.43 -5.66 12.73
C SER A 40 -3.13 -6.89 13.35
N MET A 41 -2.76 -8.10 12.94
CA MET A 41 -3.32 -9.32 13.53
C MET A 41 -2.93 -9.48 15.00
N PHE A 42 -1.70 -9.13 15.36
CA PHE A 42 -1.14 -9.38 16.69
C PHE A 42 -1.05 -8.11 17.52
N GLY A 43 -1.07 -6.96 16.89
CA GLY A 43 -0.73 -5.68 17.50
C GLY A 43 0.78 -5.55 17.75
N VAL A 44 1.32 -4.38 17.50
CA VAL A 44 2.75 -4.08 17.72
C VAL A 44 2.88 -2.82 18.55
N ARG A 45 3.63 -2.93 19.65
CA ARG A 45 3.91 -1.83 20.57
C ARG A 45 5.37 -1.43 20.50
N ILE A 46 5.63 -0.13 20.45
CA ILE A 46 6.98 0.45 20.46
C ILE A 46 7.05 1.47 21.61
N GLY A 47 7.74 1.11 22.69
CA GLY A 47 7.71 1.90 23.92
C GLY A 47 6.31 1.94 24.53
N ASP A 48 5.80 3.16 24.77
CA ASP A 48 4.50 3.38 25.37
C ASP A 48 3.37 3.54 24.35
N ALA A 49 3.68 3.60 23.04
CA ALA A 49 2.71 3.78 21.97
C ALA A 49 2.54 2.52 21.13
N TYR A 50 1.38 2.40 20.47
CA TYR A 50 1.13 1.35 19.50
C TYR A 50 1.58 1.78 18.10
N LEU A 51 2.35 0.93 17.41
CA LEU A 51 2.50 1.04 15.96
C LEU A 51 1.16 0.70 15.29
N VAL A 52 0.53 -0.39 15.77
CA VAL A 52 -0.81 -0.83 15.36
C VAL A 52 -1.44 -1.63 16.52
N GLU A 53 -2.72 -1.40 16.77
CA GLU A 53 -3.49 -2.21 17.71
C GLU A 53 -3.85 -3.57 17.08
N GLY A 54 -4.00 -4.60 17.94
CA GLY A 54 -4.34 -5.94 17.47
C GLY A 54 -5.82 -6.07 17.17
N ALA A 55 -6.15 -6.43 15.92
CA ALA A 55 -7.53 -6.54 15.42
C ALA A 55 -7.82 -7.92 14.79
N PHE A 56 -7.20 -9.00 15.25
CA PHE A 56 -7.30 -10.33 14.64
C PHE A 56 -8.75 -10.77 14.39
N ARG A 57 -9.65 -10.57 15.34
CA ARG A 57 -11.05 -11.03 15.22
C ARG A 57 -11.81 -10.36 14.09
N ASP A 58 -11.48 -9.10 13.82
CA ASP A 58 -12.22 -8.26 12.88
C ASP A 58 -11.56 -8.22 11.51
N GLU A 59 -10.24 -8.46 11.43
CA GLU A 59 -9.45 -8.20 10.22
C GLU A 59 -8.86 -9.46 9.55
N TRP A 60 -8.93 -10.66 10.15
CA TRP A 60 -8.30 -11.87 9.57
C TRP A 60 -8.80 -12.19 8.15
N ILE A 61 -10.08 -11.91 7.85
CA ILE A 61 -10.66 -12.10 6.51
C ILE A 61 -9.99 -11.16 5.52
N PHE A 62 -9.71 -9.92 5.94
CA PHE A 62 -9.02 -8.93 5.10
C PHE A 62 -7.56 -9.28 4.83
N LEU A 63 -6.91 -10.10 5.65
CA LEU A 63 -5.60 -10.66 5.35
C LEU A 63 -5.70 -11.86 4.39
N LEU A 64 -6.73 -12.68 4.53
CA LEU A 64 -6.95 -13.86 3.69
C LEU A 64 -7.18 -13.47 2.22
N ILE A 65 -8.01 -12.47 1.96
CA ILE A 65 -8.37 -12.08 0.59
C ILE A 65 -7.15 -11.58 -0.23
N PRO A 66 -6.33 -10.61 0.21
CA PRO A 66 -5.15 -10.19 -0.52
C PRO A 66 -4.13 -11.33 -0.68
N THR A 67 -4.02 -12.23 0.31
CA THR A 67 -3.16 -13.41 0.20
C THR A 67 -3.64 -14.33 -0.94
N LEU A 68 -4.93 -14.62 -1.00
CA LEU A 68 -5.51 -15.43 -2.07
C LEU A 68 -5.36 -14.77 -3.44
N THR A 69 -5.67 -13.48 -3.56
CA THR A 69 -5.52 -12.77 -4.84
C THR A 69 -4.07 -12.68 -5.28
N PHE A 70 -3.12 -12.59 -4.34
CA PHE A 70 -1.69 -12.64 -4.64
C PHE A 70 -1.25 -14.03 -5.12
N ILE A 71 -1.75 -15.11 -4.51
CA ILE A 71 -1.52 -16.48 -5.00
C ILE A 71 -2.08 -16.66 -6.42
N LEU A 72 -3.27 -16.14 -6.71
CA LEU A 72 -3.84 -16.15 -8.05
C LEU A 72 -2.98 -15.38 -9.05
N TYR A 73 -2.43 -14.21 -8.64
CA TYR A 73 -1.48 -13.45 -9.45
C TYR A 73 -0.24 -14.27 -9.83
N LEU A 74 0.28 -15.06 -8.89
CA LEU A 74 1.45 -15.91 -9.13
C LEU A 74 1.13 -17.14 -10.02
N SER A 75 -0.14 -17.59 -10.07
CA SER A 75 -0.54 -18.88 -10.66
C SER A 75 -1.29 -18.75 -11.99
N LEU A 76 -2.12 -17.70 -12.17
CA LEU A 76 -3.09 -17.62 -13.27
C LEU A 76 -2.74 -16.58 -14.36
N GLY A 77 -1.48 -16.18 -14.50
CA GLY A 77 -1.02 -15.30 -15.57
C GLY A 77 -1.84 -13.99 -15.67
N LYS A 78 -2.43 -13.72 -16.84
CA LYS A 78 -3.19 -12.47 -17.08
C LYS A 78 -4.42 -12.35 -16.17
N THR A 79 -5.17 -13.41 -16.00
CA THR A 79 -6.40 -13.41 -15.19
C THR A 79 -6.07 -13.13 -13.73
N GLY A 80 -5.08 -13.82 -13.16
CA GLY A 80 -4.66 -13.59 -11.77
C GLY A 80 -4.14 -12.18 -11.56
N LYS A 81 -3.39 -11.62 -12.52
CA LYS A 81 -2.93 -10.23 -12.49
C LYS A 81 -4.11 -9.24 -12.43
N VAL A 82 -5.13 -9.43 -13.26
CA VAL A 82 -6.33 -8.55 -13.25
C VAL A 82 -7.07 -8.64 -11.92
N ILE A 83 -7.32 -9.86 -11.42
CA ILE A 83 -8.00 -10.06 -10.13
C ILE A 83 -7.25 -9.35 -8.99
N HIS A 84 -5.92 -9.53 -8.94
CA HIS A 84 -5.11 -8.93 -7.88
C HIS A 84 -5.05 -7.41 -7.97
N LEU A 85 -4.89 -6.83 -9.18
CA LEU A 85 -4.94 -5.39 -9.39
C LEU A 85 -6.31 -4.80 -9.01
N THR A 86 -7.40 -5.47 -9.33
CA THR A 86 -8.75 -5.05 -8.91
C THR A 86 -8.85 -5.02 -7.39
N TRP A 87 -8.35 -6.06 -6.70
CA TRP A 87 -8.33 -6.08 -5.24
C TRP A 87 -7.50 -4.93 -4.64
N LEU A 88 -6.27 -4.73 -5.13
CA LEU A 88 -5.40 -3.64 -4.65
C LEU A 88 -6.04 -2.27 -4.87
N SER A 89 -6.77 -2.06 -5.99
CA SER A 89 -7.51 -0.82 -6.24
C SER A 89 -8.64 -0.62 -5.24
N MET A 90 -9.43 -1.65 -4.97
CA MET A 90 -10.52 -1.59 -3.99
C MET A 90 -9.97 -1.33 -2.59
N TRP A 91 -8.88 -1.98 -2.23
CA TRP A 91 -8.22 -1.79 -0.94
C TRP A 91 -7.68 -0.35 -0.79
N PHE A 92 -7.02 0.17 -1.84
CA PHE A 92 -6.59 1.57 -1.88
C PHE A 92 -7.74 2.55 -1.64
N ILE A 93 -8.87 2.37 -2.36
CA ILE A 93 -10.05 3.23 -2.21
C ILE A 93 -10.61 3.14 -0.78
N THR A 94 -10.72 1.93 -0.23
CA THR A 94 -11.22 1.72 1.13
C THR A 94 -10.33 2.40 2.16
N GLN A 95 -9.01 2.24 2.06
CA GLN A 95 -8.05 2.91 2.95
C GLN A 95 -8.14 4.43 2.81
N PHE A 96 -8.19 4.95 1.59
CA PHE A 96 -8.34 6.39 1.36
C PHE A 96 -9.59 6.95 2.03
N LEU A 97 -10.75 6.32 1.83
CA LEU A 97 -12.03 6.74 2.43
C LEU A 97 -12.04 6.59 3.95
N SER A 98 -11.32 5.60 4.47
CA SER A 98 -11.26 5.32 5.92
C SER A 98 -10.27 6.20 6.66
N HIS A 99 -9.24 6.74 6.02
CA HIS A 99 -8.18 7.47 6.70
C HIS A 99 -7.94 8.87 6.11
N GLU A 100 -7.50 8.99 4.85
CA GLU A 100 -7.12 10.28 4.26
C GLU A 100 -8.32 11.21 4.06
N TRP A 101 -9.50 10.66 3.76
CA TRP A 101 -10.73 11.44 3.63
C TRP A 101 -11.01 12.29 4.87
N TYR A 102 -10.86 11.70 6.06
CA TYR A 102 -11.07 12.42 7.33
C TYR A 102 -10.07 13.56 7.52
N SER A 103 -8.81 13.34 7.13
CA SER A 103 -7.76 14.36 7.21
C SER A 103 -7.98 15.51 6.24
N ILE A 104 -8.48 15.23 5.03
CA ILE A 104 -8.67 16.23 3.98
C ILE A 104 -9.94 17.05 4.24
N PHE A 105 -11.06 16.37 4.49
CA PHE A 105 -12.38 17.03 4.54
C PHE A 105 -12.83 17.38 5.96
N GLY A 106 -12.14 16.93 7.01
CA GLY A 106 -12.48 17.19 8.41
C GLY A 106 -13.79 16.55 8.86
N LYS A 107 -14.35 15.63 8.07
CA LYS A 107 -15.57 14.87 8.37
C LYS A 107 -15.47 13.44 7.87
N GLY A 108 -16.14 12.51 8.55
CA GLY A 108 -16.13 11.11 8.18
C GLY A 108 -16.91 10.80 6.91
N PHE A 109 -16.40 9.85 6.11
CA PHE A 109 -17.19 9.17 5.07
C PHE A 109 -17.94 7.98 5.68
N MET A 110 -17.28 7.27 6.62
CA MET A 110 -17.84 6.11 7.33
C MET A 110 -17.57 6.28 8.83
N GLY A 111 -18.55 6.83 9.55
CA GLY A 111 -18.46 6.99 11.00
C GLY A 111 -18.02 8.38 11.47
N ASP A 112 -17.92 8.50 12.79
CA ASP A 112 -17.64 9.75 13.48
C ASP A 112 -16.12 10.04 13.56
N VAL A 113 -15.77 11.33 13.40
CA VAL A 113 -14.36 11.80 13.47
C VAL A 113 -13.81 11.69 14.90
N GLU A 114 -14.63 12.05 15.89
CA GLU A 114 -14.21 12.06 17.30
C GLU A 114 -13.92 10.64 17.80
N GLY A 115 -14.81 9.69 17.49
CA GLY A 115 -14.59 8.27 17.78
C GLY A 115 -13.33 7.73 17.14
N LYS A 116 -13.00 8.18 15.92
CA LYS A 116 -11.77 7.77 15.23
C LYS A 116 -10.52 8.38 15.85
N ILE A 117 -10.55 9.64 16.24
CA ILE A 117 -9.44 10.29 16.96
C ILE A 117 -9.19 9.57 18.29
N ASP A 118 -10.25 9.19 19.01
CA ASP A 118 -10.15 8.49 20.29
C ASP A 118 -9.60 7.07 20.13
N TYR A 119 -10.06 6.34 19.11
CA TYR A 119 -9.58 4.99 18.81
C TYR A 119 -8.07 4.95 18.55
N PHE A 120 -7.56 5.87 17.72
CA PHE A 120 -6.13 5.91 17.34
C PHE A 120 -5.28 6.84 18.22
N ARG A 121 -5.77 7.29 19.37
CA ARG A 121 -5.04 8.28 20.20
C ARG A 121 -3.71 7.76 20.74
N ASN A 122 -3.59 6.45 21.00
CA ASN A 122 -2.38 5.80 21.51
C ASN A 122 -1.44 5.30 20.42
N CYS A 123 -1.79 5.48 19.15
CA CYS A 123 -0.97 5.08 18.02
C CYS A 123 0.12 6.12 17.72
N ILE A 124 1.23 5.66 17.16
CA ILE A 124 2.35 6.51 16.75
C ILE A 124 1.90 7.41 15.59
N LYS A 125 1.88 8.71 15.81
CA LYS A 125 1.52 9.72 14.82
C LYS A 125 2.77 10.40 14.27
N LEU A 126 2.84 10.61 12.94
CA LEU A 126 3.87 11.46 12.32
C LEU A 126 3.54 12.94 12.46
N ILE A 127 2.25 13.26 12.42
CA ILE A 127 1.72 14.63 12.54
C ILE A 127 0.55 14.55 13.51
N ASP A 128 0.59 15.35 14.56
CA ASP A 128 -0.50 15.49 15.51
C ASP A 128 -1.11 16.90 15.40
N LEU A 129 -2.38 16.95 14.99
CA LEU A 129 -3.12 18.20 14.84
C LEU A 129 -4.30 18.19 15.83
N PRO A 130 -4.34 19.12 16.81
CA PRO A 130 -5.43 19.16 17.77
C PRO A 130 -6.81 19.25 17.11
N GLY A 131 -7.71 18.36 17.51
CA GLY A 131 -9.09 18.33 17.00
C GLY A 131 -9.24 17.83 15.56
N ARG A 132 -8.18 17.28 14.94
CA ARG A 132 -8.23 16.73 13.59
C ARG A 132 -7.68 15.32 13.55
N TYR A 133 -8.37 14.42 12.87
CA TYR A 133 -7.83 13.09 12.60
C TYR A 133 -6.72 13.19 11.54
N VAL A 134 -5.58 12.57 11.84
CA VAL A 134 -4.49 12.32 10.88
C VAL A 134 -4.13 10.84 10.99
N PRO A 135 -3.94 10.13 9.87
CA PRO A 135 -3.54 8.73 9.91
C PRO A 135 -2.26 8.53 10.71
N ASP A 136 -2.21 7.46 11.48
CA ASP A 136 -1.02 7.06 12.21
C ASP A 136 0.07 6.50 11.27
N LEU A 137 1.26 6.29 11.81
CA LEU A 137 2.41 5.79 11.04
C LEU A 137 2.10 4.48 10.32
N TYR A 138 1.39 3.54 10.97
CA TYR A 138 1.06 2.25 10.39
C TYR A 138 0.21 2.41 9.11
N HIS A 139 -0.86 3.22 9.15
CA HIS A 139 -1.76 3.42 8.02
C HIS A 139 -1.12 4.20 6.88
N ILE A 140 -0.25 5.17 7.18
CA ILE A 140 0.53 5.88 6.16
C ILE A 140 1.43 4.89 5.39
N VAL A 141 2.20 4.06 6.11
CA VAL A 141 3.08 3.06 5.48
C VAL A 141 2.27 2.00 4.73
N LEU A 142 1.14 1.54 5.30
CA LEU A 142 0.23 0.61 4.64
C LEU A 142 -0.25 1.17 3.29
N HIS A 143 -0.69 2.41 3.27
CA HIS A 143 -1.18 3.07 2.06
C HIS A 143 -0.08 3.19 1.00
N LEU A 144 1.13 3.59 1.38
CA LEU A 144 2.28 3.64 0.48
C LEU A 144 2.63 2.25 -0.08
N LEU A 145 2.55 1.21 0.73
CA LEU A 145 2.80 -0.16 0.28
C LEU A 145 1.72 -0.67 -0.68
N ILE A 146 0.44 -0.33 -0.47
CA ILE A 146 -0.64 -0.68 -1.42
C ILE A 146 -0.37 -0.02 -2.78
N VAL A 147 -0.02 1.28 -2.81
CA VAL A 147 0.33 1.98 -4.05
C VAL A 147 1.55 1.36 -4.72
N ALA A 148 2.60 1.08 -3.97
CA ALA A 148 3.83 0.47 -4.49
C ALA A 148 3.58 -0.94 -5.05
N ALA A 149 2.80 -1.77 -4.34
CA ALA A 149 2.38 -3.10 -4.80
C ALA A 149 1.53 -3.01 -6.06
N PHE A 150 0.57 -2.08 -6.10
CA PHE A 150 -0.28 -1.86 -7.28
C PHE A 150 0.56 -1.46 -8.51
N VAL A 151 1.39 -0.41 -8.40
CA VAL A 151 2.20 0.09 -9.51
C VAL A 151 3.19 -0.98 -9.98
N SER A 152 3.89 -1.65 -9.08
CA SER A 152 4.84 -2.69 -9.44
C SER A 152 4.16 -3.89 -10.12
N THR A 153 2.98 -4.29 -9.64
CA THR A 153 2.18 -5.36 -10.26
C THR A 153 1.69 -4.92 -11.66
N LEU A 154 1.26 -3.67 -11.82
CA LEU A 154 0.78 -3.13 -13.09
C LEU A 154 1.88 -3.18 -14.17
N ILE A 155 3.11 -2.74 -13.85
CA ILE A 155 4.23 -2.70 -14.78
C ILE A 155 4.96 -4.05 -14.95
N ALA A 156 4.71 -5.04 -14.07
CA ALA A 156 5.30 -6.38 -14.19
C ALA A 156 4.75 -7.08 -15.44
N PRO A 157 5.60 -7.78 -16.22
CA PRO A 157 5.13 -8.58 -17.35
C PRO A 157 4.25 -9.73 -16.88
N ILE A 158 3.34 -10.19 -17.76
CA ILE A 158 2.45 -11.30 -17.47
C ILE A 158 3.28 -12.58 -17.31
N GLN A 159 2.98 -13.38 -16.29
CA GLN A 159 3.64 -14.65 -16.09
C GLN A 159 3.20 -15.65 -17.19
N GLY A 160 4.14 -16.39 -17.75
CA GLY A 160 3.88 -17.43 -18.75
C GLY A 160 3.92 -16.99 -20.22
N VAL A 161 4.10 -15.69 -20.52
CA VAL A 161 4.38 -15.22 -21.89
C VAL A 161 5.89 -15.20 -22.08
N SER A 162 6.40 -16.01 -23.01
CA SER A 162 7.80 -15.99 -23.41
C SER A 162 8.10 -14.73 -24.22
N GLU A 163 9.32 -14.19 -24.14
CA GLU A 163 9.77 -13.08 -25.00
C GLU A 163 9.79 -13.45 -26.49
N SER A 164 9.65 -14.75 -26.82
CA SER A 164 9.54 -15.24 -28.21
C SER A 164 8.15 -15.05 -28.82
N ASP A 165 7.14 -14.66 -28.03
CA ASP A 165 5.74 -14.54 -28.47
C ASP A 165 5.32 -13.08 -28.72
N VAL A 166 6.27 -12.15 -28.70
CA VAL A 166 6.12 -10.71 -28.99
C VAL A 166 7.04 -10.32 -30.14
#